data_c8223f7b90fec0fddfe845bafe84740d
#
_entry.id   c8223f7b90fec0fddfe845bafe84740d
#
_cell.length_a   1.000
_cell.length_b   1.000
_cell.length_c   1.000
_cell.angle_alpha   90.00
_cell.angle_beta   90.00
_cell.angle_gamma   90.00
#
_symmetry.space_group_name_H-M   'P 1'
#
loop_
_entity.id
_entity.type
_entity.pdbx_description
1 polymer ?
#
loop_
_entity_poly.entity_id
_entity_poly.type
_entity_poly.pdbx_seq_one_letter_code
_entity_poly.pdbx_strand_id
1 'polypeptide(L)'
;GYQAIVLTVDAPVHGVRDRERRHGMPLPEGVRAAHWPEQTAAHTNTHSQGLCAGLADAAPRWDDVQWLIGQTRLLVLLKGITHPQDARQALQIGAAGVIVSNHGGRVLDTLPATAELLPRVVDAVRQEREDALVLVDGGIRRGTDLFKALALGADAALVGRPALYGLAHAGARGVAHVLRLLRDEFEASLAL
;
A
#
# COMPACT_ATOMS: atom_id res chain seq x y z
N GLY A 1 -16.30 9.03 11.58
CA GLY A 1 -15.28 9.78 10.86
C GLY A 1 -14.03 8.92 10.62
N TYR A 2 -13.07 9.41 9.84
CA TYR A 2 -11.79 8.74 9.66
C TYR A 2 -10.97 8.78 10.96
N GLN A 3 -10.21 7.73 11.21
CA GLN A 3 -9.32 7.61 12.37
C GLN A 3 -7.85 7.70 12.01
N ALA A 4 -7.51 7.45 10.74
CA ALA A 4 -6.15 7.51 10.24
C ALA A 4 -6.09 8.00 8.79
N ILE A 5 -4.92 8.49 8.42
CA ILE A 5 -4.52 8.77 7.03
C ILE A 5 -3.42 7.78 6.68
N VAL A 6 -3.55 7.13 5.53
CA VAL A 6 -2.48 6.32 4.95
C VAL A 6 -1.89 7.07 3.77
N LEU A 7 -0.66 7.54 3.93
CA LEU A 7 0.08 8.19 2.86
C LEU A 7 0.91 7.16 2.10
N THR A 8 0.63 7.01 0.82
CA THR A 8 1.42 6.13 -0.08
C THR A 8 2.67 6.88 -0.55
N VAL A 9 3.85 6.32 -0.27
CA VAL A 9 5.14 6.97 -0.52
C VAL A 9 6.02 6.24 -1.54
N ASP A 10 5.60 5.07 -2.00
CA ASP A 10 6.37 4.22 -2.94
C ASP A 10 6.06 4.46 -4.42
N ALA A 11 5.17 5.40 -4.74
CA ALA A 11 4.72 5.65 -6.11
C ALA A 11 4.90 7.11 -6.54
N PRO A 12 6.14 7.67 -6.46
CA PRO A 12 6.41 9.03 -6.92
C PRO A 12 6.20 9.18 -8.43
N VAL A 13 6.34 8.06 -9.16
CA VAL A 13 6.04 7.94 -10.59
C VAL A 13 5.22 6.67 -10.83
N HIS A 14 4.44 6.66 -11.90
CA HIS A 14 3.72 5.46 -12.30
C HIS A 14 4.70 4.36 -12.75
N GLY A 15 4.62 3.18 -12.15
CA GLY A 15 5.39 2.01 -12.58
C GLY A 15 5.07 1.61 -14.02
N VAL A 16 6.03 0.97 -14.67
CA VAL A 16 5.85 0.44 -16.03
C VAL A 16 4.86 -0.72 -16.00
N ARG A 17 3.73 -0.57 -16.67
CA ARG A 17 2.64 -1.56 -16.76
C ARG A 17 2.45 -1.97 -18.19
N ASP A 18 3.22 -2.97 -18.63
CA ASP A 18 3.27 -3.38 -20.03
C ASP A 18 1.91 -3.79 -20.61
N ARG A 19 1.06 -4.45 -19.82
CA ARG A 19 -0.29 -4.82 -20.29
C ARG A 19 -1.16 -3.58 -20.53
N GLU A 20 -1.14 -2.62 -19.62
CA GLU A 20 -1.89 -1.36 -19.76
C GLU A 20 -1.36 -0.54 -20.95
N ARG A 21 -0.03 -0.55 -21.14
CA ARG A 21 0.61 0.14 -22.30
C ARG A 21 0.29 -0.50 -23.63
N ARG A 22 0.21 -1.84 -23.71
CA ARG A 22 -0.08 -2.57 -24.97
C ARG A 22 -1.54 -2.48 -25.37
N HIS A 23 -2.46 -2.54 -24.42
CA HIS A 23 -3.89 -2.69 -24.69
C HIS A 23 -4.69 -1.42 -24.39
N GLY A 24 -4.07 -0.40 -23.81
CA GLY A 24 -4.78 0.71 -23.18
C GLY A 24 -5.59 0.22 -21.98
N MET A 25 -6.15 1.13 -21.25
CA MET A 25 -7.13 0.85 -20.19
C MET A 25 -8.20 1.95 -20.21
N PRO A 26 -8.99 2.04 -21.30
CA PRO A 26 -10.07 3.00 -21.35
C PRO A 26 -11.07 2.68 -20.24
N LEU A 27 -11.52 3.70 -19.54
CA LEU A 27 -12.64 3.53 -18.62
C LEU A 27 -13.87 3.10 -19.42
N PRO A 28 -14.67 2.15 -18.93
CA PRO A 28 -15.94 1.81 -19.54
C PRO A 28 -16.83 3.04 -19.73
N GLU A 29 -17.70 3.02 -20.74
CA GLU A 29 -18.66 4.10 -20.96
C GLU A 29 -19.45 4.40 -19.68
N GLY A 30 -19.61 5.68 -19.35
CA GLY A 30 -20.29 6.13 -18.14
C GLY A 30 -19.48 6.03 -16.83
N VAL A 31 -18.29 5.44 -16.84
CA VAL A 31 -17.40 5.38 -15.67
C VAL A 31 -16.43 6.56 -15.72
N ARG A 32 -16.37 7.32 -14.63
CA ARG A 32 -15.45 8.46 -14.49
C ARG A 32 -14.80 8.46 -13.10
N ALA A 33 -13.64 9.09 -12.99
CA ALA A 33 -12.98 9.36 -11.72
C ALA A 33 -13.74 10.49 -10.97
N ALA A 34 -14.75 10.12 -10.17
CA ALA A 34 -15.72 11.06 -9.59
C ALA A 34 -15.10 12.14 -8.70
N HIS A 35 -13.93 11.88 -8.13
CA HIS A 35 -13.24 12.79 -7.21
C HIS A 35 -12.06 13.54 -7.85
N TRP A 36 -11.78 13.32 -9.14
CA TRP A 36 -10.73 14.02 -9.84
C TRP A 36 -11.33 15.13 -10.71
N PRO A 37 -10.75 16.33 -10.69
CA PRO A 37 -11.14 17.39 -11.63
C PRO A 37 -10.92 16.93 -13.07
N GLU A 38 -11.80 17.31 -13.97
CA GLU A 38 -11.72 16.93 -15.40
C GLU A 38 -10.39 17.33 -16.07
N GLN A 39 -9.72 18.35 -15.55
CA GLN A 39 -8.43 18.83 -16.05
C GLN A 39 -7.23 17.92 -15.73
N THR A 40 -7.35 16.98 -14.78
CA THR A 40 -6.25 16.06 -14.46
C THR A 40 -6.10 14.89 -15.42
N ALA A 41 -7.07 14.66 -16.30
CA ALA A 41 -6.97 13.66 -17.37
C ALA A 41 -5.94 14.02 -18.47
N ALA A 42 -5.53 15.28 -18.55
CA ALA A 42 -4.61 15.78 -19.58
C ALA A 42 -3.10 15.50 -19.28
N HIS A 43 -2.76 15.00 -18.09
CA HIS A 43 -1.36 14.78 -17.71
C HIS A 43 -0.75 13.45 -18.22
N THR A 44 -1.45 12.70 -19.06
CA THR A 44 -0.93 11.44 -19.62
C THR A 44 -0.11 11.61 -20.91
N ASN A 45 0.06 12.84 -21.42
CA ASN A 45 0.76 13.11 -22.69
C ASN A 45 2.19 13.66 -22.52
N THR A 46 2.95 13.18 -21.55
CA THR A 46 4.38 13.56 -21.39
C THR A 46 5.34 12.64 -22.15
N HIS A 47 4.97 12.22 -23.36
CA HIS A 47 5.87 11.44 -24.21
C HIS A 47 7.08 12.24 -24.75
N SER A 48 7.09 13.57 -24.59
CA SER A 48 8.16 14.41 -25.15
C SER A 48 9.31 14.73 -24.20
N GLN A 49 9.16 14.50 -22.88
CA GLN A 49 10.17 14.90 -21.89
C GLN A 49 10.74 13.76 -21.04
N GLY A 50 10.44 12.50 -21.36
CA GLY A 50 10.82 11.34 -20.54
C GLY A 50 9.89 11.13 -19.33
N LEU A 51 9.82 9.87 -18.87
CA LEU A 51 8.90 9.42 -17.81
C LEU A 51 9.13 10.12 -16.44
N CYS A 52 10.31 10.68 -16.23
CA CYS A 52 10.71 11.25 -14.94
C CYS A 52 10.85 12.78 -14.95
N ALA A 53 10.71 13.45 -16.11
CA ALA A 53 10.88 14.89 -16.18
C ALA A 53 9.78 15.61 -15.37
N GLY A 54 10.19 16.31 -14.33
CA GLY A 54 9.29 17.07 -13.44
C GLY A 54 8.52 16.24 -12.41
N LEU A 55 8.44 14.91 -12.55
CA LEU A 55 7.73 14.06 -11.57
C LEU A 55 8.60 13.82 -10.32
N ALA A 56 9.91 13.64 -10.48
CA ALA A 56 10.82 13.49 -9.36
C ALA A 56 10.94 14.78 -8.53
N ASP A 57 10.82 15.93 -9.17
CA ASP A 57 10.87 17.24 -8.50
C ASP A 57 9.57 17.53 -7.71
N ALA A 58 8.45 16.96 -8.15
CA ALA A 58 7.15 17.06 -7.49
C ALA A 58 6.88 15.92 -6.48
N ALA A 59 7.78 14.95 -6.38
CA ALA A 59 7.63 13.83 -5.45
C ALA A 59 7.72 14.33 -4.00
N PRO A 60 6.82 13.88 -3.10
CA PRO A 60 6.86 14.22 -1.69
C PRO A 60 8.20 13.83 -1.07
N ARG A 61 8.76 14.73 -0.26
CA ARG A 61 9.97 14.52 0.54
C ARG A 61 9.60 14.31 2.01
N TRP A 62 10.57 13.98 2.83
CA TRP A 62 10.35 13.78 4.27
C TRP A 62 9.77 15.02 4.98
N ASP A 63 10.17 16.21 4.55
CA ASP A 63 9.64 17.47 5.09
C ASP A 63 8.15 17.65 4.76
N ASP A 64 7.70 17.23 3.58
CA ASP A 64 6.29 17.27 3.19
C ASP A 64 5.46 16.29 4.02
N VAL A 65 6.03 15.12 4.33
CA VAL A 65 5.40 14.12 5.22
C VAL A 65 5.27 14.69 6.63
N GLN A 66 6.33 15.30 7.15
CA GLN A 66 6.33 15.94 8.47
C GLN A 66 5.31 17.08 8.53
N TRP A 67 5.25 17.90 7.48
CA TRP A 67 4.23 18.94 7.36
C TRP A 67 2.81 18.35 7.40
N LEU A 68 2.52 17.30 6.62
CA LEU A 68 1.22 16.63 6.63
C LEU A 68 0.83 16.14 8.03
N ILE A 69 1.77 15.51 8.74
CA ILE A 69 1.55 15.05 10.11
C ILE A 69 1.14 16.21 11.02
N GLY A 70 1.77 17.38 10.86
CA GLY A 70 1.44 18.60 11.61
C GLY A 70 0.07 19.22 11.28
N GLN A 71 -0.55 18.87 10.13
CA GLN A 71 -1.84 19.41 9.70
C GLN A 71 -3.06 18.65 10.25
N THR A 72 -2.85 17.52 10.90
CA THR A 72 -3.96 16.65 11.29
C THR A 72 -3.79 16.09 12.70
N ARG A 73 -4.93 15.76 13.34
CA ARG A 73 -4.95 14.99 14.58
C ARG A 73 -5.16 13.49 14.35
N LEU A 74 -5.34 13.09 13.10
CA LEU A 74 -5.49 11.68 12.74
C LEU A 74 -4.13 10.99 12.78
N LEU A 75 -4.13 9.69 13.03
CA LEU A 75 -2.93 8.88 12.91
C LEU A 75 -2.46 8.90 11.44
N VAL A 76 -1.19 9.15 11.21
CA VAL A 76 -0.61 9.09 9.85
C VAL A 76 0.29 7.85 9.76
N LEU A 77 -0.01 6.96 8.81
CA LEU A 77 0.80 5.79 8.51
C LEU A 77 1.42 5.96 7.11
N LEU A 78 2.69 5.58 6.97
CA LEU A 78 3.37 5.61 5.68
C LEU A 78 3.33 4.24 5.02
N LYS A 79 2.73 4.16 3.82
CA LYS A 79 2.62 2.93 3.04
C LYS A 79 3.64 2.91 1.91
N GLY A 80 4.32 1.76 1.75
CA GLY A 80 5.38 1.60 0.75
C GLY A 80 6.77 1.55 1.37
N ILE A 81 6.84 1.34 2.68
CA ILE A 81 8.11 1.23 3.40
C ILE A 81 8.67 -0.18 3.18
N THR A 82 9.90 -0.24 2.66
CA THR A 82 10.62 -1.48 2.34
C THR A 82 11.99 -1.57 3.01
N HIS A 83 12.44 -0.46 3.62
CA HIS A 83 13.76 -0.39 4.25
C HIS A 83 13.67 -0.01 5.74
N PRO A 84 14.45 -0.67 6.62
CA PRO A 84 14.42 -0.40 8.08
C PRO A 84 14.74 1.05 8.45
N GLN A 85 15.65 1.71 7.73
CA GLN A 85 16.00 3.11 8.00
C GLN A 85 14.84 4.06 7.69
N ASP A 86 14.09 3.81 6.60
CA ASP A 86 12.91 4.61 6.26
C ASP A 86 11.81 4.44 7.30
N ALA A 87 11.68 3.22 7.86
CA ALA A 87 10.75 2.97 8.96
C ALA A 87 11.12 3.78 10.21
N ARG A 88 12.39 3.80 10.61
CA ARG A 88 12.87 4.62 11.74
C ARG A 88 12.62 6.10 11.48
N GLN A 89 13.00 6.59 10.30
CA GLN A 89 12.81 8.00 9.95
C GLN A 89 11.33 8.39 9.95
N ALA A 90 10.44 7.53 9.45
CA ALA A 90 9.00 7.74 9.51
C ALA A 90 8.51 7.99 10.95
N LEU A 91 8.97 7.16 11.89
CA LEU A 91 8.60 7.30 13.30
C LEU A 91 9.20 8.55 13.95
N GLN A 92 10.45 8.87 13.61
CA GLN A 92 11.15 10.07 14.14
C GLN A 92 10.47 11.37 13.73
N ILE A 93 9.89 11.44 12.55
CA ILE A 93 9.11 12.61 12.11
C ILE A 93 7.65 12.60 12.58
N GLY A 94 7.24 11.60 13.36
CA GLY A 94 5.93 11.56 14.03
C GLY A 94 4.86 10.66 13.38
N ALA A 95 5.22 9.83 12.40
CA ALA A 95 4.26 8.85 11.88
C ALA A 95 3.81 7.88 12.98
N ALA A 96 2.53 7.49 12.97
CA ALA A 96 1.96 6.55 13.93
C ALA A 96 2.37 5.09 13.65
N GLY A 97 2.86 4.83 12.46
CA GLY A 97 3.30 3.50 12.04
C GLY A 97 3.61 3.45 10.55
N VAL A 98 3.91 2.24 10.10
CA VAL A 98 4.29 1.98 8.72
C VAL A 98 3.50 0.80 8.14
N ILE A 99 3.34 0.78 6.84
CA ILE A 99 2.80 -0.35 6.09
C ILE A 99 3.91 -0.86 5.17
N VAL A 100 4.43 -2.04 5.49
CA VAL A 100 5.41 -2.74 4.67
C VAL A 100 4.74 -3.16 3.38
N SER A 101 5.17 -2.57 2.27
CA SER A 101 4.49 -2.72 0.98
C SER A 101 5.46 -2.53 -0.17
N ASN A 102 5.38 -3.40 -1.17
CA ASN A 102 6.00 -3.23 -2.48
C ASN A 102 4.95 -2.91 -3.56
N HIS A 103 3.78 -2.39 -3.13
CA HIS A 103 2.63 -2.09 -3.99
C HIS A 103 2.12 -3.30 -4.80
N GLY A 104 2.39 -4.51 -4.31
CA GLY A 104 2.06 -5.74 -5.02
C GLY A 104 2.84 -5.94 -6.32
N GLY A 105 4.07 -5.40 -6.41
CA GLY A 105 4.93 -5.43 -7.59
C GLY A 105 4.51 -4.46 -8.70
N ARG A 106 3.64 -3.48 -8.40
CA ARG A 106 3.04 -2.60 -9.44
C ARG A 106 3.83 -1.31 -9.70
N VAL A 107 4.72 -0.92 -8.80
CA VAL A 107 5.60 0.25 -8.95
C VAL A 107 6.97 -0.20 -9.45
N LEU A 108 7.65 -1.04 -8.68
CA LEU A 108 8.92 -1.65 -9.06
C LEU A 108 8.83 -3.17 -8.85
N ASP A 109 8.79 -3.94 -9.93
CA ASP A 109 8.56 -5.39 -9.91
C ASP A 109 9.73 -6.18 -9.30
N THR A 110 10.93 -5.61 -9.29
CA THR A 110 12.16 -6.26 -8.80
C THR A 110 12.39 -6.12 -7.29
N LEU A 111 11.47 -5.51 -6.55
CA LEU A 111 11.57 -5.44 -5.10
C LEU A 111 11.35 -6.82 -4.47
N PRO A 112 12.04 -7.14 -3.34
CA PRO A 112 11.78 -8.35 -2.58
C PRO A 112 10.33 -8.49 -2.14
N ALA A 113 9.91 -9.72 -1.83
CA ALA A 113 8.59 -9.96 -1.25
C ALA A 113 8.46 -9.27 0.12
N THR A 114 7.29 -8.73 0.40
CA THR A 114 7.06 -8.01 1.67
C THR A 114 7.20 -8.91 2.89
N ALA A 115 6.94 -10.21 2.76
CA ALA A 115 7.19 -11.19 3.81
C ALA A 115 8.68 -11.33 4.18
N GLU A 116 9.60 -11.12 3.22
CA GLU A 116 11.04 -11.15 3.45
C GLU A 116 11.54 -9.84 4.09
N LEU A 117 10.90 -8.73 3.77
CA LEU A 117 11.24 -7.41 4.29
C LEU A 117 10.69 -7.18 5.71
N LEU A 118 9.54 -7.78 6.00
CA LEU A 118 8.77 -7.54 7.22
C LEU A 118 9.58 -7.70 8.51
N PRO A 119 10.32 -8.79 8.76
CA PRO A 119 11.04 -8.95 10.03
C PRO A 119 12.02 -7.81 10.30
N ARG A 120 12.78 -7.39 9.29
CA ARG A 120 13.77 -6.30 9.44
C ARG A 120 13.12 -4.96 9.73
N VAL A 121 11.97 -4.70 9.12
CA VAL A 121 11.21 -3.46 9.36
C VAL A 121 10.58 -3.50 10.75
N VAL A 122 10.01 -4.63 11.16
CA VAL A 122 9.47 -4.84 12.51
C VAL A 122 10.54 -4.58 13.56
N ASP A 123 11.72 -5.20 13.44
CA ASP A 123 12.82 -5.01 14.38
C ASP A 123 13.19 -3.51 14.50
N ALA A 124 13.29 -2.81 13.37
CA ALA A 124 13.63 -1.40 13.35
C ALA A 124 12.55 -0.53 14.01
N VAL A 125 11.28 -0.83 13.76
CA VAL A 125 10.14 -0.13 14.36
C VAL A 125 10.08 -0.35 15.86
N ARG A 126 10.18 -1.61 16.33
CA ARG A 126 10.08 -1.95 17.75
C ARG A 126 11.27 -1.40 18.57
N GLN A 127 12.45 -1.27 17.96
CA GLN A 127 13.60 -0.60 18.59
C GLN A 127 13.41 0.92 18.71
N GLU A 128 12.76 1.56 17.74
CA GLU A 128 12.51 3.00 17.74
C GLU A 128 11.31 3.37 18.61
N ARG A 129 10.21 2.62 18.48
CA ARG A 129 8.99 2.81 19.26
C ARG A 129 8.17 1.50 19.32
N GLU A 130 8.07 0.91 20.48
CA GLU A 130 7.46 -0.40 20.71
C GLU A 130 5.99 -0.49 20.30
N ASP A 131 5.23 0.58 20.55
CA ASP A 131 3.78 0.67 20.29
C ASP A 131 3.41 1.16 18.89
N ALA A 132 4.40 1.44 18.04
CA ALA A 132 4.14 1.90 16.68
C ALA A 132 3.53 0.79 15.82
N LEU A 133 2.56 1.13 14.98
CA LEU A 133 1.85 0.17 14.14
C LEU A 133 2.73 -0.31 12.98
N VAL A 134 2.77 -1.62 12.79
CA VAL A 134 3.38 -2.25 11.61
C VAL A 134 2.32 -3.07 10.89
N LEU A 135 1.91 -2.60 9.73
CA LEU A 135 1.02 -3.34 8.86
C LEU A 135 1.80 -3.88 7.66
N VAL A 136 1.24 -4.85 6.97
CA VAL A 136 1.84 -5.41 5.75
C VAL A 136 0.79 -5.61 4.66
N ASP A 137 1.18 -5.45 3.41
CA ASP A 137 0.41 -5.90 2.25
C ASP A 137 1.29 -6.66 1.25
N GLY A 138 0.67 -7.15 0.21
CA GLY A 138 1.34 -7.91 -0.84
C GLY A 138 1.44 -9.40 -0.52
N GLY A 139 0.91 -10.21 -1.43
CA GLY A 139 0.99 -11.67 -1.34
C GLY A 139 -0.04 -12.35 -0.43
N ILE A 140 -0.83 -11.65 0.34
CA ILE A 140 -1.86 -12.24 1.21
C ILE A 140 -3.01 -12.80 0.36
N ARG A 141 -3.12 -14.13 0.30
CA ARG A 141 -4.10 -14.87 -0.49
C ARG A 141 -4.86 -15.92 0.31
N ARG A 142 -4.29 -16.38 1.41
CA ARG A 142 -4.81 -17.40 2.30
C ARG A 142 -4.79 -16.94 3.74
N GLY A 143 -5.61 -17.52 4.60
CA GLY A 143 -5.56 -17.27 6.03
C GLY A 143 -4.21 -17.64 6.66
N THR A 144 -3.52 -18.65 6.11
CA THR A 144 -2.16 -19.02 6.52
C THR A 144 -1.13 -17.95 6.19
N ASP A 145 -1.32 -17.14 5.13
CA ASP A 145 -0.42 -16.02 4.84
C ASP A 145 -0.60 -14.91 5.89
N LEU A 146 -1.84 -14.66 6.30
CA LEU A 146 -2.14 -13.73 7.38
C LEU A 146 -1.50 -14.20 8.69
N PHE A 147 -1.66 -15.50 9.03
CA PHE A 147 -1.04 -16.07 10.22
C PHE A 147 0.48 -15.87 10.23
N LYS A 148 1.16 -16.16 9.11
CA LYS A 148 2.60 -15.95 8.96
C LYS A 148 2.99 -14.47 9.10
N ALA A 149 2.22 -13.56 8.51
CA ALA A 149 2.47 -12.12 8.61
C ALA A 149 2.43 -11.64 10.06
N LEU A 150 1.42 -12.08 10.83
CA LEU A 150 1.32 -11.75 12.26
C LEU A 150 2.45 -12.41 13.06
N ALA A 151 2.80 -13.67 12.78
CA ALA A 151 3.91 -14.35 13.43
C ALA A 151 5.28 -13.69 13.15
N LEU A 152 5.42 -13.01 12.01
CA LEU A 152 6.60 -12.20 11.65
C LEU A 152 6.57 -10.78 12.26
N GLY A 153 5.58 -10.46 13.07
CA GLY A 153 5.50 -9.24 13.88
C GLY A 153 4.64 -8.12 13.30
N ALA A 154 3.86 -8.36 12.24
CA ALA A 154 2.86 -7.39 11.80
C ALA A 154 1.68 -7.33 12.78
N ASP A 155 1.10 -6.15 13.00
CA ASP A 155 -0.10 -5.98 13.81
C ASP A 155 -1.37 -6.28 12.99
N ALA A 156 -1.32 -6.07 11.66
CA ALA A 156 -2.42 -6.38 10.74
C ALA A 156 -1.90 -6.52 9.29
N ALA A 157 -2.75 -7.08 8.41
CA ALA A 157 -2.47 -7.16 6.98
C ALA A 157 -3.58 -6.56 6.14
N LEU A 158 -3.22 -6.01 4.99
CA LEU A 158 -4.16 -5.48 4.00
C LEU A 158 -4.28 -6.46 2.82
N VAL A 159 -5.50 -6.61 2.33
CA VAL A 159 -5.83 -7.51 1.23
C VAL A 159 -6.28 -6.68 0.02
N GLY A 160 -5.58 -6.82 -1.08
CA GLY A 160 -5.89 -6.11 -2.33
C GLY A 160 -6.61 -6.99 -3.36
N ARG A 161 -5.83 -7.61 -4.25
CA ARG A 161 -6.34 -8.37 -5.41
C ARG A 161 -7.37 -9.45 -5.09
N PRO A 162 -7.26 -10.26 -4.02
CA PRO A 162 -8.31 -11.23 -3.71
C PRO A 162 -9.68 -10.61 -3.52
N ALA A 163 -9.78 -9.48 -2.83
CA ALA A 163 -11.04 -8.73 -2.68
C ALA A 163 -11.56 -8.20 -4.03
N LEU A 164 -10.66 -7.70 -4.90
CA LEU A 164 -11.02 -7.23 -6.24
C LEU A 164 -11.52 -8.37 -7.14
N TYR A 165 -10.93 -9.56 -7.04
CA TYR A 165 -11.43 -10.74 -7.77
C TYR A 165 -12.81 -11.16 -7.28
N GLY A 166 -13.03 -11.13 -5.97
CA GLY A 166 -14.37 -11.34 -5.39
C GLY A 166 -15.39 -10.32 -5.90
N LEU A 167 -14.98 -9.05 -5.93
CA LEU A 167 -15.84 -7.97 -6.46
C LEU A 167 -16.21 -8.19 -7.92
N ALA A 168 -15.24 -8.53 -8.76
CA ALA A 168 -15.44 -8.77 -10.19
C ALA A 168 -16.34 -9.99 -10.45
N HIS A 169 -16.26 -11.02 -9.61
CA HIS A 169 -17.04 -12.26 -9.77
C HIS A 169 -18.50 -12.11 -9.30
N ALA A 170 -18.73 -11.53 -8.12
CA ALA A 170 -20.04 -11.52 -7.49
C ALA A 170 -20.34 -10.24 -6.69
N GLY A 171 -19.75 -9.11 -7.07
CA GLY A 171 -19.99 -7.81 -6.41
C GLY A 171 -19.66 -7.85 -4.92
N ALA A 172 -20.44 -7.15 -4.12
CA ALA A 172 -20.24 -7.08 -2.67
C ALA A 172 -20.27 -8.44 -1.98
N ARG A 173 -21.11 -9.37 -2.47
CA ARG A 173 -21.17 -10.74 -1.94
C ARG A 173 -19.88 -11.51 -2.17
N GLY A 174 -19.23 -11.32 -3.34
CA GLY A 174 -17.93 -11.92 -3.65
C GLY A 174 -16.84 -11.41 -2.72
N VAL A 175 -16.81 -10.10 -2.43
CA VAL A 175 -15.87 -9.52 -1.47
C VAL A 175 -16.09 -10.11 -0.07
N ALA A 176 -17.34 -10.12 0.40
CA ALA A 176 -17.67 -10.66 1.72
C ALA A 176 -17.28 -12.15 1.83
N HIS A 177 -17.48 -12.93 0.76
CA HIS A 177 -17.10 -14.33 0.72
C HIS A 177 -15.58 -14.53 0.80
N VAL A 178 -14.81 -13.76 0.03
CA VAL A 178 -13.34 -13.83 0.05
C VAL A 178 -12.80 -13.48 1.45
N LEU A 179 -13.30 -12.40 2.06
CA LEU A 179 -12.89 -12.02 3.41
C LEU A 179 -13.25 -13.08 4.45
N ARG A 180 -14.41 -13.72 4.29
CA ARG A 180 -14.82 -14.83 5.16
C ARG A 180 -13.90 -16.03 5.01
N LEU A 181 -13.57 -16.43 3.78
CA LEU A 181 -12.63 -17.55 3.54
C LEU A 181 -11.27 -17.28 4.20
N LEU A 182 -10.71 -16.07 4.03
CA LEU A 182 -9.46 -15.70 4.66
C LEU A 182 -9.52 -15.79 6.19
N ARG A 183 -10.63 -15.31 6.78
CA ARG A 183 -10.85 -15.38 8.21
C ARG A 183 -10.97 -16.83 8.70
N ASP A 184 -11.81 -17.64 8.06
CA ASP A 184 -12.07 -19.02 8.48
C ASP A 184 -10.76 -19.87 8.37
N GLU A 185 -9.94 -19.66 7.33
CA GLU A 185 -8.62 -20.27 7.21
C GLU A 185 -7.63 -19.77 8.27
N PHE A 186 -7.68 -18.50 8.62
CA PHE A 186 -6.85 -17.93 9.67
C PHE A 186 -7.23 -18.50 11.05
N GLU A 187 -8.52 -18.53 11.38
CA GLU A 187 -9.03 -19.15 12.61
C GLU A 187 -8.63 -20.62 12.71
N ALA A 188 -8.72 -21.37 11.60
CA ALA A 188 -8.25 -22.76 11.55
C ALA A 188 -6.73 -22.86 11.80
N SER A 189 -5.95 -21.92 11.26
CA SER A 189 -4.48 -21.90 11.47
C SER A 189 -4.09 -21.59 12.91
N LEU A 190 -4.92 -20.83 13.64
CA LEU A 190 -4.72 -20.53 15.06
C LEU A 190 -5.05 -21.74 15.97
N ALA A 191 -5.92 -22.65 15.51
CA ALA A 191 -6.36 -23.79 16.27
C ALA A 191 -5.46 -25.03 16.13
N LEU A 192 -4.57 -25.05 15.11
CA LEU A 192 -3.62 -26.13 14.83
C LEU A 192 -2.24 -25.88 15.41
#